data_82447f5d8e0b5c7623241de721b6b714
#
_entry.id   82447f5d8e0b5c7623241de721b6b714
#
_cell.length_a   1.000
_cell.length_b   1.000
_cell.length_c   1.000
_cell.angle_alpha   90.00
_cell.angle_beta   90.00
_cell.angle_gamma   90.00
#
_symmetry.space_group_name_H-M   'P 1'
#
loop_
_entity.id
_entity.type
_entity.pdbx_description
1 polymer ?
#
loop_
_entity_poly.entity_id
_entity_poly.type
_entity_poly.pdbx_seq_one_letter_code
_entity_poly.pdbx_strand_id
1 'polypeptide(L)'
;ISGEVTDFSQVGVKAVDDYTLEYDLEAPCTYFTTMLGYNVFAPMNRSFYESMGGKFGVEYDPDAADYTYGKDSDSIAYCGPYVVKNFTSKNTIVFQANESYWNADHINIHTLTWVYNDGSDATKAYNDAIAGVVDGTGLNTASVAAAKADGNFDDYAYVALTDATTYSGFFNINRNQFAN
;
A
#
# COMPACT_ATOMS: atom_id res chain seq x y z
N ILE A 1 11.94 -15.75 4.47
CA ILE A 1 11.54 -16.64 5.58
C ILE A 1 12.68 -17.63 5.72
N SER A 2 13.44 -17.56 6.84
CA SER A 2 14.66 -18.34 7.06
C SER A 2 14.41 -19.84 7.31
N GLY A 3 13.15 -20.24 7.57
CA GLY A 3 12.79 -21.60 7.99
C GLY A 3 13.16 -21.94 9.44
N GLU A 4 13.60 -20.94 10.22
CA GLU A 4 13.98 -21.14 11.64
C GLU A 4 12.76 -21.39 12.54
N VAL A 5 11.60 -20.81 12.19
CA VAL A 5 10.33 -21.04 12.87
C VAL A 5 9.40 -21.79 11.92
N THR A 6 9.12 -23.04 12.23
CA THR A 6 8.22 -23.92 11.45
C THR A 6 6.86 -24.12 12.12
N ASP A 7 6.75 -23.76 13.40
CA ASP A 7 5.52 -23.84 14.19
C ASP A 7 4.97 -22.44 14.46
N PHE A 8 3.79 -22.14 13.93
CA PHE A 8 3.13 -20.85 14.10
C PHE A 8 2.81 -20.53 15.57
N SER A 9 2.68 -21.53 16.43
CA SER A 9 2.48 -21.33 17.87
C SER A 9 3.62 -20.56 18.57
N GLN A 10 4.81 -20.52 17.93
CA GLN A 10 5.97 -19.75 18.42
C GLN A 10 5.92 -18.27 18.01
N VAL A 11 4.99 -17.90 17.13
CA VAL A 11 4.76 -16.50 16.74
C VAL A 11 3.80 -15.88 17.74
N GLY A 12 4.12 -14.70 18.25
CA GLY A 12 3.32 -13.98 19.24
C GLY A 12 1.98 -13.44 18.72
N VAL A 13 1.26 -14.22 17.89
CA VAL A 13 -0.06 -13.88 17.36
C VAL A 13 -0.99 -15.07 17.56
N LYS A 14 -2.08 -14.87 18.31
CA LYS A 14 -3.02 -15.94 18.66
C LYS A 14 -4.46 -15.49 18.43
N ALA A 15 -5.26 -16.32 17.76
CA ALA A 15 -6.71 -16.23 17.79
C ALA A 15 -7.20 -16.92 19.08
N VAL A 16 -7.65 -16.13 20.04
CA VAL A 16 -8.16 -16.63 21.33
C VAL A 16 -9.57 -17.18 21.15
N ASP A 17 -10.38 -16.51 20.35
CA ASP A 17 -11.73 -16.91 19.94
C ASP A 17 -12.06 -16.29 18.57
N ASP A 18 -13.30 -16.41 18.10
CA ASP A 18 -13.75 -15.92 16.79
C ASP A 18 -13.65 -14.39 16.62
N TYR A 19 -13.51 -13.64 17.69
CA TYR A 19 -13.52 -12.18 17.70
C TYR A 19 -12.32 -11.56 18.42
N THR A 20 -11.45 -12.39 19.03
CA THR A 20 -10.33 -11.92 19.84
C THR A 20 -8.99 -12.37 19.26
N LEU A 21 -8.17 -11.39 18.91
CA LEU A 21 -6.80 -11.60 18.45
C LEU A 21 -5.84 -11.02 19.51
N GLU A 22 -4.92 -11.86 19.97
CA GLU A 22 -3.89 -11.49 20.95
C GLU A 22 -2.53 -11.36 20.26
N TYR A 23 -1.80 -10.29 20.57
CA TYR A 23 -0.43 -10.06 20.15
C TYR A 23 0.50 -10.02 21.36
N ASP A 24 1.43 -10.97 21.44
CA ASP A 24 2.52 -10.98 22.40
C ASP A 24 3.75 -10.30 21.79
N LEU A 25 4.20 -9.20 22.39
CA LEU A 25 5.35 -8.44 21.93
C LEU A 25 6.58 -8.83 22.74
N GLU A 26 7.73 -8.99 22.11
CA GLU A 26 9.02 -9.28 22.80
C GLU A 26 9.46 -8.14 23.73
N ALA A 27 9.05 -6.91 23.44
CA ALA A 27 9.33 -5.74 24.24
C ALA A 27 8.18 -4.73 24.15
N PRO A 28 8.02 -3.86 25.19
CA PRO A 28 7.01 -2.79 25.14
C PRO A 28 7.18 -1.90 23.91
N CYS A 29 6.10 -1.73 23.13
CA CYS A 29 6.04 -0.87 21.95
C CYS A 29 4.85 0.07 22.06
N THR A 30 5.06 1.32 22.40
CA THR A 30 4.00 2.31 22.67
C THR A 30 3.21 2.70 21.41
N TYR A 31 3.78 2.49 20.24
CA TYR A 31 3.17 2.81 18.94
C TYR A 31 2.65 1.57 18.18
N PHE A 32 2.62 0.40 18.82
CA PHE A 32 2.19 -0.84 18.16
C PHE A 32 0.78 -0.76 17.58
N THR A 33 -0.15 -0.13 18.31
CA THR A 33 -1.53 0.04 17.82
C THR A 33 -1.63 0.85 16.54
N THR A 34 -0.77 1.85 16.36
CA THR A 34 -0.70 2.61 15.10
C THR A 34 -0.11 1.79 13.97
N MET A 35 0.79 0.84 14.27
CA MET A 35 1.33 -0.08 13.26
C MET A 35 0.27 -1.00 12.67
N LEU A 36 -0.79 -1.34 13.40
CA LEU A 36 -1.90 -2.17 12.89
C LEU A 36 -2.64 -1.54 11.70
N GLY A 37 -2.44 -0.23 11.45
CA GLY A 37 -2.95 0.46 10.27
C GLY A 37 -2.16 0.21 8.98
N TYR A 38 -0.99 -0.45 9.05
CA TYR A 38 -0.23 -0.79 7.85
C TYR A 38 -0.84 -2.01 7.14
N ASN A 39 -0.74 -2.02 5.81
CA ASN A 39 -1.30 -3.09 4.97
C ASN A 39 -0.73 -4.49 5.25
N VAL A 40 0.45 -4.62 5.88
CA VAL A 40 0.97 -5.92 6.32
C VAL A 40 0.11 -6.59 7.40
N PHE A 41 -0.72 -5.83 8.10
CA PHE A 41 -1.67 -6.32 9.10
C PHE A 41 -3.10 -6.46 8.54
N ALA A 42 -3.31 -6.16 7.26
CA ALA A 42 -4.63 -6.29 6.65
C ALA A 42 -5.12 -7.75 6.74
N PRO A 43 -6.35 -8.01 7.17
CA PRO A 43 -6.89 -9.36 7.24
C PRO A 43 -7.04 -9.96 5.84
N MET A 44 -6.78 -11.24 5.73
CA MET A 44 -6.96 -12.01 4.50
C MET A 44 -7.93 -13.16 4.74
N ASN A 45 -8.95 -13.28 3.88
CA ASN A 45 -9.87 -14.42 3.94
C ASN A 45 -9.15 -15.68 3.45
N ARG A 46 -8.88 -16.61 4.37
CA ARG A 46 -8.14 -17.84 4.09
C ARG A 46 -8.80 -18.66 2.98
N SER A 47 -10.11 -18.94 3.09
CA SER A 47 -10.80 -19.80 2.14
C SER A 47 -10.80 -19.19 0.74
N PHE A 48 -10.95 -17.88 0.63
CA PHE A 48 -10.86 -17.19 -0.65
C PHE A 48 -9.44 -17.26 -1.22
N TYR A 49 -8.42 -16.97 -0.41
CA TYR A 49 -7.01 -17.04 -0.81
C TYR A 49 -6.62 -18.43 -1.31
N GLU A 50 -6.99 -19.48 -0.57
CA GLU A 50 -6.73 -20.88 -0.96
C GLU A 50 -7.49 -21.27 -2.22
N SER A 51 -8.71 -20.78 -2.43
CA SER A 51 -9.50 -21.01 -3.67
C SER A 51 -8.85 -20.39 -4.92
N MET A 52 -8.00 -19.37 -4.73
CA MET A 52 -7.22 -18.72 -5.78
C MET A 52 -5.80 -19.33 -5.94
N GLY A 53 -5.59 -20.56 -5.46
CA GLY A 53 -4.30 -21.25 -5.52
C GLY A 53 -3.28 -20.80 -4.48
N GLY A 54 -3.71 -19.94 -3.53
CA GLY A 54 -2.83 -19.45 -2.48
C GLY A 54 -2.43 -20.53 -1.48
N LYS A 55 -1.16 -20.52 -1.08
CA LYS A 55 -0.59 -21.40 -0.06
C LYS A 55 0.19 -20.59 0.95
N PHE A 56 0.40 -21.14 2.15
CA PHE A 56 1.06 -20.46 3.25
C PHE A 56 2.43 -21.04 3.56
N GLY A 57 3.29 -20.21 4.16
CA GLY A 57 4.60 -20.62 4.63
C GLY A 57 5.53 -21.06 3.50
N VAL A 58 6.16 -22.23 3.66
CA VAL A 58 7.15 -22.77 2.71
C VAL A 58 6.53 -23.26 1.39
N GLU A 59 5.21 -23.46 1.37
CA GLU A 59 4.49 -23.88 0.17
C GLU A 59 4.06 -22.70 -0.72
N TYR A 60 4.28 -21.47 -0.26
CA TYR A 60 3.94 -20.28 -1.04
C TYR A 60 4.80 -20.20 -2.30
N ASP A 61 4.13 -20.17 -3.44
CA ASP A 61 4.76 -20.02 -4.75
C ASP A 61 3.90 -19.05 -5.60
N PRO A 62 4.33 -17.80 -5.78
CA PRO A 62 3.60 -16.80 -6.58
C PRO A 62 3.63 -17.10 -8.08
N ASP A 63 4.54 -17.99 -8.54
CA ASP A 63 4.70 -18.38 -9.93
C ASP A 63 3.95 -19.69 -10.26
N ALA A 64 3.29 -20.30 -9.26
CA ALA A 64 2.50 -21.50 -9.48
C ALA A 64 1.38 -21.25 -10.52
N ALA A 65 1.15 -22.21 -11.40
CA ALA A 65 0.22 -22.06 -12.51
C ALA A 65 -1.23 -21.84 -12.07
N ASP A 66 -1.59 -22.34 -10.89
CA ASP A 66 -2.91 -22.20 -10.26
C ASP A 66 -3.03 -20.98 -9.34
N TYR A 67 -1.94 -20.25 -9.07
CA TYR A 67 -1.96 -19.07 -8.23
C TYR A 67 -2.50 -17.86 -9.03
N THR A 68 -3.71 -17.42 -8.69
CA THR A 68 -4.40 -16.31 -9.34
C THR A 68 -4.71 -15.14 -8.42
N TYR A 69 -4.48 -15.27 -7.10
CA TYR A 69 -4.79 -14.21 -6.14
C TYR A 69 -4.08 -12.89 -6.48
N GLY A 70 -4.86 -11.83 -6.61
CA GLY A 70 -4.35 -10.47 -6.89
C GLY A 70 -3.95 -10.22 -8.36
N LYS A 71 -4.22 -11.13 -9.29
CA LYS A 71 -3.92 -10.92 -10.72
C LYS A 71 -4.92 -9.99 -11.42
N ASP A 72 -6.14 -9.91 -10.90
CA ASP A 72 -7.19 -9.01 -11.36
C ASP A 72 -8.13 -8.61 -10.22
N SER A 73 -9.12 -7.77 -10.51
CA SER A 73 -10.07 -7.24 -9.53
C SER A 73 -10.94 -8.32 -8.88
N ASP A 74 -11.20 -9.42 -9.58
CA ASP A 74 -12.11 -10.47 -9.13
C ASP A 74 -11.38 -11.53 -8.30
N SER A 75 -10.05 -11.53 -8.37
CA SER A 75 -9.18 -12.44 -7.63
C SER A 75 -8.63 -11.85 -6.33
N ILE A 76 -9.25 -10.77 -5.82
CA ILE A 76 -8.91 -10.13 -4.54
C ILE A 76 -10.16 -10.07 -3.65
N ALA A 77 -10.03 -10.43 -2.36
CA ALA A 77 -11.04 -10.15 -1.36
C ALA A 77 -10.83 -8.75 -0.76
N TYR A 78 -11.90 -7.98 -0.70
CA TYR A 78 -11.87 -6.60 -0.21
C TYR A 78 -12.55 -6.48 1.14
N CYS A 79 -11.92 -5.81 2.10
CA CYS A 79 -12.52 -5.42 3.38
C CYS A 79 -12.48 -3.90 3.62
N GLY A 80 -11.85 -3.15 2.72
CA GLY A 80 -11.70 -1.70 2.80
C GLY A 80 -12.86 -0.92 2.18
N PRO A 81 -12.80 0.43 2.25
CA PRO A 81 -13.86 1.30 1.76
C PRO A 81 -14.01 1.33 0.23
N TYR A 82 -13.03 0.80 -0.51
CA TYR A 82 -13.07 0.77 -1.97
C TYR A 82 -12.70 -0.60 -2.51
N VAL A 83 -13.27 -0.92 -3.68
CA VAL A 83 -12.94 -2.08 -4.50
C VAL A 83 -12.35 -1.62 -5.84
N VAL A 84 -11.46 -2.40 -6.43
CA VAL A 84 -10.95 -2.12 -7.79
C VAL A 84 -12.05 -2.46 -8.79
N LYS A 85 -12.55 -1.45 -9.49
CA LYS A 85 -13.58 -1.62 -10.53
C LYS A 85 -12.97 -1.89 -11.90
N ASN A 86 -11.87 -1.23 -12.21
CA ASN A 86 -11.15 -1.42 -13.46
C ASN A 86 -9.66 -1.18 -13.23
N PHE A 87 -8.84 -1.99 -13.86
CA PHE A 87 -7.40 -1.86 -13.90
C PHE A 87 -6.92 -1.95 -15.35
N THR A 88 -6.40 -0.83 -15.86
CA THR A 88 -5.75 -0.79 -17.17
C THR A 88 -4.28 -0.47 -16.96
N SER A 89 -3.41 -1.45 -17.20
CA SER A 89 -1.97 -1.33 -16.99
C SER A 89 -1.40 -0.10 -17.71
N LYS A 90 -0.56 0.67 -17.00
CA LYS A 90 0.07 1.91 -17.49
C LYS A 90 -0.92 2.95 -18.02
N ASN A 91 -2.13 2.94 -17.53
CA ASN A 91 -3.17 3.91 -17.89
C ASN A 91 -3.94 4.36 -16.65
N THR A 92 -4.91 3.59 -16.17
CA THR A 92 -5.77 4.00 -15.06
C THR A 92 -6.10 2.84 -14.12
N ILE A 93 -6.32 3.17 -12.85
CA ILE A 93 -6.99 2.30 -11.89
C ILE A 93 -8.24 3.03 -11.42
N VAL A 94 -9.40 2.40 -11.58
CA VAL A 94 -10.67 2.93 -11.10
C VAL A 94 -11.10 2.16 -9.86
N PHE A 95 -11.27 2.86 -8.77
CA PHE A 95 -11.82 2.35 -7.53
C PHE A 95 -13.26 2.82 -7.38
N GLN A 96 -14.12 1.95 -6.88
CA GLN A 96 -15.51 2.25 -6.55
C GLN A 96 -15.74 2.02 -5.06
N ALA A 97 -16.60 2.84 -4.45
CA ALA A 97 -17.03 2.65 -3.07
C ALA A 97 -17.54 1.24 -2.84
N ASN A 98 -17.10 0.63 -1.74
CA ASN A 98 -17.52 -0.70 -1.31
C ASN A 98 -18.78 -0.58 -0.44
N GLU A 99 -19.92 -0.90 -1.00
CA GLU A 99 -21.21 -0.85 -0.29
C GLU A 99 -21.29 -1.84 0.90
N SER A 100 -20.44 -2.87 0.89
CA SER A 100 -20.34 -3.85 1.98
C SER A 100 -19.32 -3.45 3.06
N TYR A 101 -18.71 -2.29 2.93
CA TYR A 101 -17.79 -1.80 3.95
C TYR A 101 -18.53 -1.47 5.25
N TRP A 102 -17.99 -1.86 6.41
CA TRP A 102 -18.64 -1.69 7.70
C TRP A 102 -19.02 -0.23 8.03
N ASN A 103 -18.37 0.75 7.42
CA ASN A 103 -18.61 2.18 7.61
C ASN A 103 -18.95 2.88 6.27
N ALA A 104 -19.73 2.21 5.41
CA ALA A 104 -20.06 2.67 4.06
C ALA A 104 -20.77 4.04 4.06
N ASP A 105 -21.59 4.32 5.06
CA ASP A 105 -22.34 5.59 5.20
C ASP A 105 -21.43 6.84 5.31
N HIS A 106 -20.14 6.65 5.60
CA HIS A 106 -19.15 7.73 5.70
C HIS A 106 -18.30 7.87 4.43
N ILE A 107 -18.59 7.13 3.36
CA ILE A 107 -17.90 7.25 2.09
C ILE A 107 -18.56 8.36 1.26
N ASN A 108 -17.92 9.52 1.19
CA ASN A 108 -18.45 10.68 0.45
C ASN A 108 -18.00 10.69 -1.03
N ILE A 109 -16.88 10.06 -1.35
CA ILE A 109 -16.37 9.96 -2.72
C ILE A 109 -16.62 8.54 -3.21
N HIS A 110 -17.51 8.38 -4.18
CA HIS A 110 -17.93 7.06 -4.64
C HIS A 110 -17.00 6.45 -5.70
N THR A 111 -16.24 7.29 -6.40
CA THR A 111 -15.30 6.84 -7.44
C THR A 111 -13.98 7.57 -7.31
N LEU A 112 -12.87 6.82 -7.28
CA LEU A 112 -11.52 7.34 -7.35
C LEU A 112 -10.86 6.82 -8.62
N THR A 113 -10.25 7.71 -9.39
CA THR A 113 -9.50 7.31 -10.60
C THR A 113 -8.05 7.71 -10.44
N TRP A 114 -7.17 6.73 -10.41
CA TRP A 114 -5.73 6.96 -10.45
C TRP A 114 -5.24 6.91 -11.88
N VAL A 115 -4.58 7.97 -12.30
CA VAL A 115 -4.00 8.10 -13.64
C VAL A 115 -2.51 7.78 -13.57
N TYR A 116 -2.05 6.91 -14.46
CA TYR A 116 -0.64 6.53 -14.54
C TYR A 116 0.21 7.69 -15.07
N ASN A 117 1.34 7.92 -14.42
CA ASN A 117 2.40 8.80 -14.89
C ASN A 117 3.70 8.00 -14.96
N ASP A 118 4.33 7.94 -16.12
CA ASP A 118 5.56 7.20 -16.38
C ASP A 118 6.83 7.90 -15.86
N GLY A 119 6.68 9.14 -15.34
CA GLY A 119 7.78 9.94 -14.81
C GLY A 119 8.73 10.53 -15.86
N SER A 120 8.43 10.39 -17.15
CA SER A 120 9.26 10.97 -18.23
C SER A 120 9.32 12.48 -18.19
N ASP A 121 8.23 13.14 -17.77
CA ASP A 121 8.17 14.57 -17.46
C ASP A 121 7.95 14.76 -15.95
N ALA A 122 8.95 15.30 -15.28
CA ALA A 122 8.93 15.50 -13.83
C ALA A 122 7.87 16.52 -13.35
N THR A 123 7.35 17.37 -14.24
CA THR A 123 6.35 18.41 -13.94
C THR A 123 4.94 18.03 -14.43
N LYS A 124 4.80 16.96 -15.21
CA LYS A 124 3.52 16.57 -15.82
C LYS A 124 2.39 16.48 -14.80
N ALA A 125 2.59 15.80 -13.68
CA ALA A 125 1.55 15.60 -12.67
C ALA A 125 1.08 16.93 -12.05
N TYR A 126 2.01 17.86 -11.81
CA TYR A 126 1.68 19.23 -11.39
C TYR A 126 0.87 19.97 -12.46
N ASN A 127 1.33 19.93 -13.71
CA ASN A 127 0.64 20.61 -14.83
C ASN A 127 -0.78 20.06 -15.04
N ASP A 128 -0.96 18.72 -14.93
CA ASP A 128 -2.27 18.08 -15.02
C ASP A 128 -3.21 18.55 -13.90
N ALA A 129 -2.71 18.73 -12.68
CA ALA A 129 -3.51 19.24 -11.56
C ALA A 129 -3.92 20.71 -11.77
N ILE A 130 -2.99 21.56 -12.19
CA ILE A 130 -3.29 23.00 -12.47
C ILE A 130 -4.25 23.14 -13.65
N ALA A 131 -4.16 22.25 -14.65
CA ALA A 131 -5.07 22.22 -15.78
C ALA A 131 -6.46 21.59 -15.45
N GLY A 132 -6.65 21.08 -14.23
CA GLY A 132 -7.89 20.42 -13.84
C GLY A 132 -8.12 19.06 -14.48
N VAL A 133 -7.07 18.40 -14.99
CA VAL A 133 -7.13 17.04 -15.53
C VAL A 133 -7.22 16.01 -14.40
N VAL A 134 -6.59 16.32 -13.25
CA VAL A 134 -6.70 15.56 -12.01
C VAL A 134 -7.01 16.50 -10.85
N ASP A 135 -7.68 16.00 -9.82
CA ASP A 135 -8.07 16.79 -8.64
C ASP A 135 -6.91 17.01 -7.67
N GLY A 136 -5.87 16.17 -7.75
CA GLY A 136 -4.69 16.29 -6.89
C GLY A 136 -3.57 15.36 -7.31
N THR A 137 -2.36 15.69 -6.87
CA THR A 137 -1.15 14.92 -7.16
C THR A 137 -0.09 15.10 -6.09
N GLY A 138 0.85 14.16 -6.01
CA GLY A 138 2.08 14.34 -5.22
C GLY A 138 3.08 15.24 -5.95
N LEU A 139 3.73 16.13 -5.21
CA LEU A 139 4.78 17.00 -5.76
C LEU A 139 6.17 16.41 -5.52
N ASN A 140 6.99 16.34 -6.56
CA ASN A 140 8.42 16.09 -6.48
C ASN A 140 9.20 17.42 -6.46
N THR A 141 10.51 17.36 -6.37
CA THR A 141 11.37 18.57 -6.31
C THR A 141 11.18 19.50 -7.51
N ALA A 142 11.05 18.97 -8.72
CA ALA A 142 10.84 19.77 -9.93
C ALA A 142 9.46 20.43 -9.93
N SER A 143 8.42 19.69 -9.54
CA SER A 143 7.06 20.20 -9.41
C SER A 143 6.94 21.28 -8.32
N VAL A 144 7.63 21.13 -7.18
CA VAL A 144 7.71 22.15 -6.14
C VAL A 144 8.37 23.44 -6.68
N ALA A 145 9.45 23.29 -7.44
CA ALA A 145 10.11 24.45 -8.05
C ALA A 145 9.21 25.17 -9.07
N ALA A 146 8.48 24.42 -9.90
CA ALA A 146 7.52 24.97 -10.86
C ALA A 146 6.37 25.66 -10.13
N ALA A 147 5.74 25.02 -9.13
CA ALA A 147 4.64 25.61 -8.37
C ALA A 147 5.03 26.92 -7.67
N LYS A 148 6.26 27.02 -7.16
CA LYS A 148 6.79 28.26 -6.57
C LYS A 148 7.03 29.35 -7.63
N ALA A 149 7.58 28.97 -8.78
CA ALA A 149 7.80 29.92 -9.88
C ALA A 149 6.50 30.49 -10.45
N ASP A 150 5.43 29.66 -10.48
CA ASP A 150 4.11 30.05 -10.97
C ASP A 150 3.24 30.77 -9.90
N GLY A 151 3.73 30.86 -8.65
CA GLY A 151 2.98 31.44 -7.53
C GLY A 151 1.85 30.58 -6.95
N ASN A 152 1.74 29.32 -7.38
CA ASN A 152 0.67 28.42 -6.98
C ASN A 152 0.99 27.62 -5.70
N PHE A 153 2.25 27.63 -5.23
CA PHE A 153 2.66 26.77 -4.13
C PHE A 153 1.94 27.09 -2.83
N ASP A 154 1.84 28.35 -2.46
CA ASP A 154 1.28 28.76 -1.18
C ASP A 154 -0.26 28.61 -1.14
N ASP A 155 -0.92 28.70 -2.32
CA ASP A 155 -2.37 28.62 -2.43
C ASP A 155 -2.90 27.18 -2.54
N TYR A 156 -2.14 26.29 -3.17
CA TYR A 156 -2.62 24.95 -3.54
C TYR A 156 -1.79 23.78 -2.97
N ALA A 157 -0.58 24.03 -2.47
CA ALA A 157 0.23 22.94 -1.94
C ALA A 157 -0.07 22.67 -0.46
N TYR A 158 -0.34 21.40 -0.13
CA TYR A 158 -0.38 20.95 1.25
C TYR A 158 0.97 20.29 1.60
N VAL A 159 1.61 20.78 2.66
CA VAL A 159 2.87 20.24 3.16
C VAL A 159 2.60 19.48 4.46
N ALA A 160 2.71 18.14 4.41
CA ALA A 160 2.71 17.31 5.61
C ALA A 160 4.14 17.12 6.11
N LEU A 161 4.38 17.39 7.39
CA LEU A 161 5.64 17.04 8.04
C LEU A 161 5.62 15.55 8.38
N THR A 162 6.71 14.86 8.05
CA THR A 162 6.87 13.45 8.40
C THR A 162 7.72 13.36 9.66
N ASP A 163 7.08 13.03 10.79
CA ASP A 163 7.76 12.81 12.05
C ASP A 163 8.27 11.36 12.15
N ALA A 164 9.36 11.17 12.89
CA ALA A 164 9.93 9.87 13.22
C ALA A 164 10.29 8.97 12.02
N THR A 165 10.50 9.56 10.83
CA THR A 165 10.97 8.85 9.65
C THR A 165 12.44 9.12 9.41
N THR A 166 13.26 8.06 9.33
CA THR A 166 14.68 8.15 9.01
C THR A 166 14.92 7.69 7.57
N TYR A 167 15.51 8.54 6.75
CA TYR A 167 15.98 8.20 5.42
C TYR A 167 17.48 7.86 5.49
N SER A 168 17.85 6.68 5.02
CA SER A 168 19.22 6.19 5.12
C SER A 168 19.73 5.69 3.76
N GLY A 169 20.98 5.97 3.47
CA GLY A 169 21.70 5.37 2.36
C GLY A 169 22.65 4.29 2.86
N PHE A 170 22.67 3.15 2.18
CA PHE A 170 23.53 2.02 2.54
C PHE A 170 24.48 1.71 1.39
N PHE A 171 25.75 1.51 1.72
CA PHE A 171 26.76 1.05 0.78
C PHE A 171 26.98 -0.45 0.97
N ASN A 172 27.06 -1.18 -0.14
CA ASN A 172 27.45 -2.59 -0.07
C ASN A 172 28.98 -2.68 0.11
N ILE A 173 29.41 -2.66 1.38
CA ILE A 173 30.85 -2.69 1.74
C ILE A 173 31.53 -4.04 1.39
N ASN A 174 30.77 -5.07 1.06
CA ASN A 174 31.29 -6.38 0.61
C ASN A 174 31.68 -6.38 -0.87
N ARG A 175 31.33 -5.33 -1.64
CA ARG A 175 31.82 -5.17 -3.02
C ARG A 175 33.25 -4.64 -3.02
N ASN A 176 34.11 -5.23 -3.83
CA ASN A 176 35.52 -4.81 -3.98
C ASN A 176 35.72 -3.31 -4.30
N GLN A 177 34.71 -2.66 -4.86
CA GLN A 177 34.71 -1.23 -5.15
C GLN A 177 34.64 -0.34 -3.89
N PHE A 178 34.22 -0.90 -2.75
CA PHE A 178 34.06 -0.19 -1.46
C PHE A 178 34.85 -0.85 -0.33
N ALA A 179 35.71 -1.82 -0.63
CA ALA A 179 36.47 -2.59 0.34
C ALA A 179 37.84 -1.99 0.70
N ASN A 180 38.08 -0.70 0.40
CA ASN A 180 39.32 0.02 0.73
C ASN A 180 39.09 1.03 1.85
#